data_1a90600d30e366739244df0eebdc9702
#
_entry.id   1a90600d30e366739244df0eebdc9702
#
_cell.length_a   1.000
_cell.length_b   1.000
_cell.length_c   1.000
_cell.angle_alpha   90.00
_cell.angle_beta   90.00
_cell.angle_gamma   90.00
#
_symmetry.space_group_name_H-M   'P 1'
#
loop_
_entity.id
_entity.type
_entity.pdbx_description
1 polymer ?
#
loop_
_entity_poly.entity_id
_entity_poly.type
_entity_poly.pdbx_seq_one_letter_code
_entity_poly.pdbx_strand_id
1 'polypeptide(L)'
;MRPGDSAGDQFLFAGDTFKRKRGAPVGRAAGTCTTMSTGAAGEVLCVVNFSLPRGQIASQGLFVAADLFGGKVMSFAITGGTGRYRHARGEASVQIPQDVPDLADANFTLRLR
;
A
#
# COMPACT_ATOMS: atom_id res chain seq x y z
N MET A 1 -3.22 13.14 13.29
CA MET A 1 -4.12 13.39 12.15
C MET A 1 -4.65 12.06 11.60
N ARG A 2 -5.92 11.97 11.35
CA ARG A 2 -6.51 10.77 10.76
C ARG A 2 -6.66 10.95 9.26
N PRO A 3 -6.36 9.91 8.45
CA PRO A 3 -6.60 9.99 7.02
C PRO A 3 -8.07 10.31 6.74
N GLY A 4 -8.31 11.21 5.81
CA GLY A 4 -9.67 11.60 5.44
C GLY A 4 -10.23 12.82 6.17
N ASP A 5 -9.45 13.44 7.06
CA ASP A 5 -9.92 14.62 7.79
C ASP A 5 -10.08 15.85 6.89
N SER A 6 -9.19 16.02 5.91
CA SER A 6 -9.23 17.15 4.97
C SER A 6 -8.70 16.74 3.62
N ALA A 7 -9.29 17.25 2.56
CA ALA A 7 -8.75 17.05 1.21
C ALA A 7 -7.32 17.60 1.15
N GLY A 8 -6.43 16.85 0.53
CA GLY A 8 -5.02 17.21 0.43
C GLY A 8 -4.16 16.69 1.56
N ASP A 9 -4.75 16.21 2.64
CA ASP A 9 -3.97 15.61 3.73
C ASP A 9 -3.27 14.37 3.23
N GLN A 10 -2.01 14.19 3.65
CA GLN A 10 -1.22 13.05 3.26
C GLN A 10 -0.85 12.21 4.45
N PHE A 11 -0.88 10.90 4.22
CA PHE A 11 -0.42 9.92 5.18
C PHE A 11 0.77 9.19 4.55
N LEU A 12 1.93 9.26 5.20
CA LEU A 12 3.16 8.65 4.70
C LEU A 12 3.51 7.43 5.53
N PHE A 13 4.01 6.39 4.88
CA PHE A 13 4.47 5.21 5.60
C PHE A 13 5.66 4.58 4.88
N ALA A 14 6.52 3.93 5.67
CA ALA A 14 7.66 3.20 5.16
C ALA A 14 8.02 2.12 6.17
N GLY A 15 8.54 1.00 5.69
CA GLY A 15 8.96 -0.08 6.56
C GLY A 15 9.64 -1.19 5.80
N ASP A 16 10.17 -2.15 6.54
CA ASP A 16 10.76 -3.35 5.97
C ASP A 16 9.66 -4.30 5.50
N THR A 17 9.93 -5.02 4.42
CA THR A 17 9.05 -6.07 3.95
C THR A 17 9.63 -7.43 4.29
N PHE A 18 8.75 -8.39 4.56
CA PHE A 18 9.14 -9.73 4.99
C PHE A 18 8.40 -10.74 4.13
N LYS A 19 9.10 -11.80 3.73
CA LYS A 19 8.47 -12.89 3.00
C LYS A 19 7.56 -13.70 3.91
N ARG A 20 7.87 -13.73 5.20
CA ARG A 20 7.06 -14.39 6.22
C ARG A 20 7.23 -13.64 7.55
N LYS A 21 6.23 -13.77 8.43
CA LYS A 21 6.30 -13.19 9.75
C LYS A 21 7.57 -13.64 10.47
N ARG A 22 8.22 -12.71 11.17
CA ARG A 22 9.43 -12.96 11.96
C ARG A 22 10.63 -13.45 11.15
N GLY A 23 10.54 -13.35 9.83
CA GLY A 23 11.68 -13.63 8.99
C GLY A 23 12.63 -12.46 8.90
N ALA A 24 13.75 -12.65 8.21
CA ALA A 24 14.63 -11.54 7.89
C ALA A 24 13.95 -10.62 6.86
N PRO A 25 14.23 -9.31 6.90
CA PRO A 25 13.69 -8.40 5.88
C PRO A 25 14.17 -8.79 4.49
N VAL A 26 13.28 -8.74 3.50
CA VAL A 26 13.63 -9.02 2.11
C VAL A 26 13.63 -7.74 1.25
N GLY A 27 13.19 -6.62 1.81
CA GLY A 27 13.16 -5.35 1.08
C GLY A 27 12.49 -4.28 1.91
N ARG A 28 12.09 -3.22 1.22
CA ARG A 28 11.42 -2.07 1.83
C ARG A 28 10.15 -1.76 1.06
N ALA A 29 9.17 -1.22 1.76
CA ALA A 29 7.99 -0.64 1.13
C ALA A 29 7.83 0.78 1.67
N ALA A 30 7.43 1.68 0.81
CA ALA A 30 7.12 3.05 1.20
C ALA A 30 5.99 3.57 0.33
N GLY A 31 5.15 4.39 0.91
CA GLY A 31 4.04 4.92 0.16
C GLY A 31 3.43 6.14 0.80
N THR A 32 2.45 6.67 0.09
CA THR A 32 1.67 7.80 0.56
C THR A 32 0.22 7.60 0.14
N CYS A 33 -0.68 8.01 1.01
CA CYS A 33 -2.10 8.13 0.66
C CYS A 33 -2.48 9.60 0.81
N THR A 34 -3.14 10.15 -0.21
CA THR A 34 -3.60 11.52 -0.22
C THR A 34 -5.12 11.53 -0.16
N THR A 35 -5.67 12.28 0.78
CA THR A 35 -7.12 12.45 0.90
C THR A 35 -7.62 13.28 -0.26
N MET A 36 -8.50 12.69 -1.07
CA MET A 36 -9.06 13.34 -2.25
C MET A 36 -10.42 13.96 -1.96
N SER A 37 -11.20 13.29 -1.11
CA SER A 37 -12.52 13.79 -0.69
C SER A 37 -12.79 13.30 0.73
N THR A 38 -13.72 13.97 1.41
CA THR A 38 -14.03 13.71 2.81
C THR A 38 -15.46 13.19 2.98
N GLY A 39 -15.82 12.82 4.21
CA GLY A 39 -17.12 12.28 4.52
C GLY A 39 -17.12 10.76 4.58
N ALA A 40 -18.30 10.17 4.74
CA ALA A 40 -18.43 8.72 4.91
C ALA A 40 -17.94 7.94 3.70
N ALA A 41 -18.05 8.51 2.49
CA ALA A 41 -17.57 7.91 1.25
C ALA A 41 -16.30 8.58 0.76
N GLY A 42 -15.56 9.26 1.64
CA GLY A 42 -14.33 9.95 1.30
C GLY A 42 -13.27 9.00 0.77
N GLU A 43 -12.50 9.48 -0.20
CA GLU A 43 -11.55 8.65 -0.93
C GLU A 43 -10.11 9.09 -0.68
N VAL A 44 -9.22 8.11 -0.74
CA VAL A 44 -7.77 8.34 -0.70
C VAL A 44 -7.15 7.74 -1.94
N LEU A 45 -6.18 8.46 -2.49
CA LEU A 45 -5.34 7.97 -3.58
C LEU A 45 -4.01 7.54 -2.99
N CYS A 46 -3.67 6.28 -3.15
CA CYS A 46 -2.47 5.72 -2.55
C CYS A 46 -1.49 5.25 -3.61
N VAL A 47 -0.20 5.50 -3.35
CA VAL A 47 0.90 5.00 -4.16
C VAL A 47 1.84 4.27 -3.22
N VAL A 48 2.20 3.04 -3.58
CA VAL A 48 3.11 2.22 -2.75
C VAL A 48 4.17 1.62 -3.66
N ASN A 49 5.43 1.81 -3.29
CA ASN A 49 6.55 1.22 -3.99
C ASN A 49 7.24 0.20 -3.10
N PHE A 50 7.66 -0.89 -3.71
CA PHE A 50 8.41 -1.96 -3.04
C PHE A 50 9.81 -1.99 -3.62
N SER A 51 10.80 -1.84 -2.74
CA SER A 51 12.21 -1.95 -3.13
C SER A 51 12.69 -3.34 -2.73
N LEU A 52 13.00 -4.15 -3.72
CA LEU A 52 13.37 -5.55 -3.56
C LEU A 52 14.78 -5.77 -4.10
N PRO A 53 15.43 -6.92 -3.78
CA PRO A 53 16.83 -7.11 -4.20
C PRO A 53 17.09 -6.99 -5.70
N ARG A 54 16.08 -7.28 -6.53
CA ARG A 54 16.26 -7.30 -7.98
C ARG A 54 15.62 -6.13 -8.71
N GLY A 55 15.11 -5.16 -7.96
CA GLY A 55 14.48 -3.98 -8.54
C GLY A 55 13.32 -3.49 -7.71
N GLN A 56 12.56 -2.59 -8.27
CA GLN A 56 11.40 -2.02 -7.58
C GLN A 56 10.11 -2.35 -8.30
N ILE A 57 9.03 -2.39 -7.54
CA ILE A 57 7.67 -2.56 -8.07
C ILE A 57 6.86 -1.35 -7.62
N ALA A 58 6.16 -0.72 -8.58
CA ALA A 58 5.30 0.43 -8.31
C ALA A 58 3.82 0.01 -8.39
N SER A 59 3.02 0.54 -7.47
CA SER A 59 1.58 0.26 -7.45
C SER A 59 0.80 1.49 -7.03
N GLN A 60 -0.48 1.54 -7.42
CA GLN A 60 -1.35 2.64 -7.02
C GLN A 60 -2.81 2.20 -7.01
N GLY A 61 -3.65 2.97 -6.31
CA GLY A 61 -5.08 2.73 -6.29
C GLY A 61 -5.85 3.86 -5.64
N LEU A 62 -7.14 3.94 -5.96
CA LEU A 62 -8.08 4.87 -5.36
C LEU A 62 -9.05 4.06 -4.50
N PHE A 63 -9.20 4.45 -3.24
CA PHE A 63 -9.99 3.65 -2.30
C PHE A 63 -10.91 4.53 -1.47
N VAL A 64 -12.03 3.96 -1.05
CA VAL A 64 -12.83 4.55 0.03
C VAL A 64 -12.02 4.36 1.32
N ALA A 65 -11.71 5.47 2.00
CA ALA A 65 -10.83 5.43 3.17
C ALA A 65 -11.36 4.50 4.26
N ALA A 66 -12.68 4.53 4.50
CA ALA A 66 -13.30 3.68 5.51
C ALA A 66 -13.10 2.19 5.23
N ASP A 67 -13.11 1.80 3.96
CA ASP A 67 -12.88 0.40 3.57
C ASP A 67 -11.43 0.01 3.79
N LEU A 68 -10.50 0.82 3.30
CA LEU A 68 -9.07 0.53 3.39
C LEU A 68 -8.62 0.46 4.85
N PHE A 69 -8.93 1.49 5.62
CA PHE A 69 -8.51 1.57 7.01
C PHE A 69 -9.39 0.75 7.94
N GLY A 70 -10.52 0.26 7.44
CA GLY A 70 -11.42 -0.62 8.18
C GLY A 70 -11.10 -2.11 8.07
N GLY A 71 -10.02 -2.48 7.41
CA GLY A 71 -9.58 -3.87 7.34
C GLY A 71 -10.11 -4.66 6.16
N LYS A 72 -10.77 -4.00 5.21
CA LYS A 72 -11.23 -4.68 4.01
C LYS A 72 -10.06 -4.96 3.08
N VAL A 73 -10.07 -6.10 2.41
CA VAL A 73 -9.04 -6.42 1.42
C VAL A 73 -9.26 -5.54 0.18
N MET A 74 -8.23 -4.80 -0.18
CA MET A 74 -8.27 -3.88 -1.32
C MET A 74 -7.18 -4.26 -2.32
N SER A 75 -7.35 -3.88 -3.57
CA SER A 75 -6.38 -4.18 -4.62
C SER A 75 -5.77 -2.92 -5.20
N PHE A 76 -4.44 -2.91 -5.26
CA PHE A 76 -3.66 -1.89 -5.97
C PHE A 76 -3.33 -2.45 -7.36
N ALA A 77 -3.34 -1.59 -8.37
CA ALA A 77 -2.81 -1.95 -9.68
C ALA A 77 -1.28 -1.84 -9.66
N ILE A 78 -0.59 -2.86 -10.14
CA ILE A 78 0.85 -2.78 -10.35
C ILE A 78 1.08 -2.06 -11.67
N THR A 79 1.71 -0.89 -11.60
CA THR A 79 1.86 0.01 -12.74
C THR A 79 3.18 -0.15 -13.47
N GLY A 80 4.14 -0.85 -12.87
CA GLY A 80 5.43 -1.10 -13.49
C GLY A 80 6.48 -1.40 -12.45
N GLY A 81 7.73 -1.28 -12.86
CA GLY A 81 8.86 -1.54 -11.98
C GLY A 81 10.16 -1.22 -12.66
N THR A 82 11.24 -1.55 -11.98
CA THR A 82 12.60 -1.38 -12.49
C THR A 82 13.38 -2.68 -12.36
N GLY A 83 14.54 -2.72 -12.98
CA GLY A 83 15.40 -3.90 -12.92
C GLY A 83 14.69 -5.14 -13.45
N ARG A 84 14.68 -6.19 -12.64
CA ARG A 84 14.01 -7.44 -13.02
C ARG A 84 12.50 -7.27 -13.17
N TYR A 85 11.92 -6.25 -12.55
CA TYR A 85 10.47 -6.00 -12.55
C TYR A 85 10.04 -4.95 -13.54
N ARG A 86 10.89 -4.58 -14.50
CA ARG A 86 10.60 -3.48 -15.45
C ARG A 86 9.36 -3.71 -16.31
N HIS A 87 8.91 -4.95 -16.42
CA HIS A 87 7.69 -5.29 -17.17
C HIS A 87 6.58 -5.80 -16.26
N ALA A 88 6.67 -5.50 -14.95
CA ALA A 88 5.70 -6.01 -13.99
C ALA A 88 4.29 -5.51 -14.31
N ARG A 89 3.33 -6.43 -14.24
CA ARG A 89 1.90 -6.21 -14.36
C ARG A 89 1.20 -7.06 -13.34
N GLY A 90 0.02 -6.68 -12.94
CA GLY A 90 -0.79 -7.47 -12.03
C GLY A 90 -1.41 -6.62 -10.94
N GLU A 91 -1.61 -7.22 -9.80
CA GLU A 91 -2.27 -6.60 -8.65
C GLU A 91 -1.52 -6.89 -7.37
N ALA A 92 -1.62 -5.94 -6.43
CA ALA A 92 -1.18 -6.13 -5.07
C ALA A 92 -2.41 -6.04 -4.16
N SER A 93 -2.76 -7.12 -3.48
CA SER A 93 -3.81 -7.07 -2.47
C SER A 93 -3.23 -6.54 -1.18
N VAL A 94 -3.98 -5.70 -0.50
CA VAL A 94 -3.59 -5.15 0.80
C VAL A 94 -4.72 -5.33 1.79
N GLN A 95 -4.34 -5.65 3.01
CA GLN A 95 -5.28 -5.67 4.14
C GLN A 95 -4.56 -5.10 5.35
N ILE A 96 -5.22 -4.16 6.02
CA ILE A 96 -4.71 -3.56 7.24
C ILE A 96 -5.36 -4.29 8.42
N PRO A 97 -4.59 -5.07 9.22
CA PRO A 97 -5.18 -5.78 10.35
C PRO A 97 -5.78 -4.81 11.37
N GLN A 98 -6.94 -5.18 11.91
CA GLN A 98 -7.66 -4.32 12.86
C GLN A 98 -7.23 -4.53 14.30
N ASP A 99 -6.50 -5.59 14.56
CA ASP A 99 -5.96 -5.88 15.89
C ASP A 99 -4.64 -5.18 16.18
N VAL A 100 -4.07 -4.50 15.18
CA VAL A 100 -2.86 -3.68 15.32
C VAL A 100 -3.16 -2.28 14.80
N PRO A 101 -2.68 -1.23 15.49
CA PRO A 101 -3.01 0.15 15.13
C PRO A 101 -2.10 0.75 14.06
N ASP A 102 -1.12 0.01 13.56
CA ASP A 102 -0.07 0.56 12.73
C ASP A 102 -0.15 0.03 11.29
N LEU A 103 -0.06 0.95 10.31
CA LEU A 103 0.01 0.59 8.91
C LEU A 103 1.27 -0.20 8.56
N ALA A 104 2.30 -0.15 9.41
CA ALA A 104 3.51 -0.95 9.22
C ALA A 104 3.21 -2.45 9.22
N ASP A 105 2.07 -2.85 9.78
CA ASP A 105 1.66 -4.25 9.82
C ASP A 105 0.69 -4.63 8.70
N ALA A 106 0.53 -3.77 7.70
CA ALA A 106 -0.31 -4.09 6.56
C ALA A 106 0.20 -5.34 5.83
N ASN A 107 -0.72 -6.18 5.43
CA ASN A 107 -0.39 -7.39 4.67
C ASN A 107 -0.54 -7.11 3.18
N PHE A 108 0.52 -7.36 2.41
CA PHE A 108 0.51 -7.21 0.96
C PHE A 108 0.74 -8.56 0.31
N THR A 109 -0.03 -8.84 -0.74
CA THR A 109 0.19 -10.00 -1.59
C THR A 109 0.34 -9.53 -3.02
N LEU A 110 1.51 -9.76 -3.60
CA LEU A 110 1.81 -9.34 -4.97
C LEU A 110 1.56 -10.50 -5.92
N ARG A 111 0.75 -10.24 -6.94
CA ARG A 111 0.47 -11.21 -8.01
C ARG A 111 0.93 -10.62 -9.33
N LEU A 112 2.08 -11.04 -9.79
CA LEU A 112 2.69 -10.55 -11.01
C LEU A 112 2.33 -11.42 -12.21
N ARG A 113 2.22 -10.79 -13.34
CA ARG A 113 2.04 -11.47 -14.64
C ARG A 113 3.27 -11.30 -15.49
#